data_618c4688b89cab793639cfd26d8f7ab1
#
_entry.id   618c4688b89cab793639cfd26d8f7ab1
#
_cell.length_a   1.000
_cell.length_b   1.000
_cell.length_c   1.000
_cell.angle_alpha   90.00
_cell.angle_beta   90.00
_cell.angle_gamma   90.00
#
_symmetry.space_group_name_H-M   'P 1'
#
loop_
_entity.id
_entity.type
_entity.pdbx_description
1 polymer ?
#
loop_
_entity_poly.entity_id
_entity_poly.type
_entity_poly.pdbx_seq_one_letter_code
_entity_poly.pdbx_strand_id
1 'polypeptide(L)'
;GLVEAGMNVARINFSHATLEERKLDESLVLRAREELGAPIAILYDTKGPDLRTCTFDGDYIELVEGSTIRIVEEDLKDKGTSQAISFNYRNIVKDLKIGMSVLLDDGFYKLVVESVESDGVTCRIINGGTIKSRRGVCIPGIKLDIPFVSEQDKEDIKYACEMDGDYLALSFVNSAEDVREVRNLCATYGKPNMIIISKVETQYAMDNLQEIVDASDYIMIARGDLGIETGVENLPLYSQMMIDACHASGKGVIMATQMMTSMKNNIRPTNAEVTDVGNAILRGCDAIMTSDETTMGKYPVETIQMMNTICGKVEKITKYNLDEYKLLGTEIHNTIAKCSVESTKELPVKAIVTSTSTGKTALDISSLRPDAHIVALVPNEKVARTLALKWGVYTKVVNVSDDSDEIAKEGLKAAKEMMNLNTGDIVTIVGGVPDEAHTNFMKIEQI
;
A
#
# COMPACT_ATOMS: atom_id res chain seq x y z
N GLY A 1 5.45 -14.41 16.08
CA GLY A 1 6.50 -13.38 16.07
C GLY A 1 6.02 -12.09 15.41
N LEU A 2 5.92 -12.02 14.07
CA LEU A 2 5.56 -10.78 13.35
C LEU A 2 4.19 -10.22 13.75
N VAL A 3 3.17 -11.08 13.89
CA VAL A 3 1.82 -10.68 14.33
C VAL A 3 1.83 -10.11 15.73
N GLU A 4 2.52 -10.77 16.65
CA GLU A 4 2.68 -10.31 18.05
C GLU A 4 3.48 -8.99 18.14
N ALA A 5 4.39 -8.77 17.18
CA ALA A 5 5.12 -7.51 17.04
C ALA A 5 4.26 -6.34 16.51
N GLY A 6 3.10 -6.63 15.90
CA GLY A 6 2.15 -5.63 15.41
C GLY A 6 1.83 -5.69 13.92
N MET A 7 2.21 -6.76 13.20
CA MET A 7 1.83 -6.94 11.79
C MET A 7 0.32 -7.15 11.67
N ASN A 8 -0.33 -6.39 10.79
CA ASN A 8 -1.76 -6.47 10.49
C ASN A 8 -2.04 -7.06 9.11
N VAL A 9 -1.12 -6.87 8.16
CA VAL A 9 -1.28 -7.30 6.77
C VAL A 9 -0.03 -8.01 6.31
N ALA A 10 -0.19 -9.19 5.71
CA ALA A 10 0.87 -9.92 5.01
C ALA A 10 0.79 -9.62 3.52
N ARG A 11 1.87 -9.05 2.95
CA ARG A 11 1.99 -8.76 1.52
C ARG A 11 2.70 -9.91 0.81
N ILE A 12 2.06 -10.45 -0.23
CA ILE A 12 2.60 -11.47 -1.14
C ILE A 12 2.88 -10.81 -2.48
N ASN A 13 4.16 -10.70 -2.84
CA ASN A 13 4.60 -10.01 -4.05
C ASN A 13 4.73 -11.00 -5.22
N PHE A 14 3.85 -10.87 -6.21
CA PHE A 14 3.85 -11.72 -7.39
C PHE A 14 5.07 -11.53 -8.31
N SER A 15 5.78 -10.42 -8.20
CA SER A 15 6.99 -10.18 -8.98
C SER A 15 8.16 -11.11 -8.62
N HIS A 16 8.20 -11.62 -7.40
CA HIS A 16 9.33 -12.37 -6.87
C HIS A 16 8.98 -13.79 -6.41
N ALA A 17 7.76 -14.02 -5.92
CA ALA A 17 7.35 -15.29 -5.38
C ALA A 17 6.91 -16.28 -6.46
N THR A 18 7.46 -17.47 -6.44
CA THR A 18 6.95 -18.62 -7.20
C THR A 18 5.58 -19.07 -6.67
N LEU A 19 4.84 -19.86 -7.44
CA LEU A 19 3.54 -20.36 -6.99
C LEU A 19 3.63 -21.20 -5.69
N GLU A 20 4.72 -21.93 -5.51
CA GLU A 20 4.96 -22.76 -4.31
C GLU A 20 5.25 -21.87 -3.09
N GLU A 21 6.06 -20.84 -3.24
CA GLU A 21 6.32 -19.84 -2.19
C GLU A 21 5.05 -19.08 -1.81
N ARG A 22 4.24 -18.65 -2.77
CA ARG A 22 2.94 -17.99 -2.52
C ARG A 22 2.04 -18.86 -1.64
N LYS A 23 1.88 -20.15 -2.00
CA LYS A 23 1.08 -21.12 -1.23
C LYS A 23 1.61 -21.36 0.18
N LEU A 24 2.94 -21.40 0.31
CA LEU A 24 3.59 -21.53 1.61
C LEU A 24 3.27 -20.31 2.49
N ASP A 25 3.48 -19.10 1.99
CA ASP A 25 3.23 -17.85 2.70
C ASP A 25 1.75 -17.73 3.13
N GLU A 26 0.82 -18.05 2.22
CA GLU A 26 -0.61 -18.11 2.52
C GLU A 26 -0.92 -19.09 3.65
N SER A 27 -0.35 -20.29 3.60
CA SER A 27 -0.55 -21.32 4.64
C SER A 27 -0.06 -20.86 6.00
N LEU A 28 1.05 -20.10 6.04
CA LEU A 28 1.60 -19.51 7.26
C LEU A 28 0.68 -18.43 7.83
N VAL A 29 0.10 -17.58 6.97
CA VAL A 29 -0.88 -16.56 7.38
C VAL A 29 -2.15 -17.22 7.92
N LEU A 30 -2.70 -18.21 7.22
CA LEU A 30 -3.91 -18.93 7.67
C LEU A 30 -3.69 -19.59 9.03
N ARG A 31 -2.55 -20.26 9.20
CA ARG A 31 -2.18 -20.85 10.50
C ARG A 31 -2.04 -19.79 11.59
N ALA A 32 -1.43 -18.65 11.30
CA ALA A 32 -1.31 -17.56 12.27
C ALA A 32 -2.67 -16.98 12.68
N ARG A 33 -3.65 -16.91 11.75
CA ARG A 33 -5.04 -16.53 12.07
C ARG A 33 -5.67 -17.50 13.08
N GLU A 34 -5.53 -18.82 12.83
CA GLU A 34 -6.08 -19.86 13.70
C GLU A 34 -5.43 -19.88 15.08
N GLU A 35 -4.09 -19.86 15.14
CA GLU A 35 -3.35 -19.97 16.39
C GLU A 35 -3.49 -18.74 17.28
N LEU A 36 -3.58 -17.54 16.69
CA LEU A 36 -3.57 -16.27 17.43
C LEU A 36 -4.95 -15.60 17.52
N GLY A 37 -5.95 -16.09 16.79
CA GLY A 37 -7.26 -15.44 16.71
C GLY A 37 -7.18 -14.01 16.17
N ALA A 38 -6.20 -13.71 15.32
CA ALA A 38 -5.92 -12.37 14.82
C ALA A 38 -6.37 -12.24 13.36
N PRO A 39 -7.11 -11.18 12.97
CA PRO A 39 -7.64 -11.00 11.61
C PRO A 39 -6.56 -10.44 10.66
N ILE A 40 -5.47 -11.19 10.46
CA ILE A 40 -4.39 -10.80 9.55
C ILE A 40 -4.90 -10.83 8.11
N ALA A 41 -4.82 -9.72 7.42
CA ALA A 41 -5.21 -9.62 6.03
C ALA A 41 -4.10 -10.08 5.07
N ILE A 42 -4.50 -10.51 3.86
CA ILE A 42 -3.58 -10.82 2.76
C ILE A 42 -3.73 -9.76 1.68
N LEU A 43 -2.60 -9.15 1.33
CA LEU A 43 -2.44 -8.22 0.23
C LEU A 43 -1.62 -8.89 -0.86
N TYR A 44 -2.19 -9.07 -2.04
CA TYR A 44 -1.47 -9.48 -3.23
C TYR A 44 -1.00 -8.27 -4.01
N ASP A 45 0.26 -8.28 -4.46
CA ASP A 45 0.89 -7.16 -5.16
C ASP A 45 1.32 -7.61 -6.56
N THR A 46 0.69 -7.04 -7.60
CA THR A 46 0.90 -7.44 -9.00
C THR A 46 2.24 -6.93 -9.51
N LYS A 47 2.73 -7.58 -10.57
CA LYS A 47 3.95 -7.18 -11.23
C LYS A 47 3.76 -5.88 -12.03
N GLY A 48 2.66 -5.77 -12.77
CA GLY A 48 2.40 -4.66 -13.67
C GLY A 48 3.34 -4.59 -14.88
N PRO A 49 3.30 -3.49 -15.66
CA PRO A 49 4.06 -3.30 -16.89
C PRO A 49 5.55 -2.96 -16.61
N ASP A 50 6.26 -3.90 -16.02
CA ASP A 50 7.66 -3.75 -15.62
C ASP A 50 8.61 -3.91 -16.82
N LEU A 51 9.43 -2.89 -17.06
CA LEU A 51 10.43 -2.88 -18.13
C LEU A 51 11.77 -3.46 -17.61
N ARG A 52 12.31 -4.45 -18.32
CA ARG A 52 13.56 -5.14 -17.92
C ARG A 52 14.52 -5.35 -19.07
N THR A 53 15.81 -5.39 -18.73
CA THR A 53 16.86 -5.82 -19.66
C THR A 53 16.71 -7.29 -20.04
N CYS A 54 17.22 -7.66 -21.22
CA CYS A 54 17.39 -9.06 -21.62
C CYS A 54 18.35 -9.80 -20.68
N THR A 55 18.45 -11.11 -20.85
CA THR A 55 19.52 -11.89 -20.24
C THR A 55 20.83 -11.65 -20.98
N PHE A 56 21.94 -11.56 -20.24
CA PHE A 56 23.26 -11.31 -20.78
C PHE A 56 24.05 -12.60 -20.96
N ASP A 57 24.97 -12.60 -21.90
CA ASP A 57 25.94 -13.68 -22.03
C ASP A 57 26.84 -13.71 -20.79
N GLY A 58 26.84 -14.83 -20.06
CA GLY A 58 27.52 -14.96 -18.77
C GLY A 58 26.82 -14.31 -17.58
N ASP A 59 25.53 -13.93 -17.69
CA ASP A 59 24.64 -13.37 -16.65
C ASP A 59 24.97 -11.94 -16.19
N TYR A 60 26.07 -11.37 -16.57
CA TYR A 60 26.43 -9.98 -16.29
C TYR A 60 27.24 -9.36 -17.42
N ILE A 61 27.20 -8.04 -17.52
CA ILE A 61 28.04 -7.25 -18.42
C ILE A 61 28.68 -6.11 -17.66
N GLU A 62 29.81 -5.61 -18.18
CA GLU A 62 30.47 -4.41 -17.69
C GLU A 62 30.04 -3.20 -18.52
N LEU A 63 29.48 -2.20 -17.85
CA LEU A 63 29.18 -0.90 -18.42
C LEU A 63 30.39 0.03 -18.19
N VAL A 64 31.09 0.41 -19.26
CA VAL A 64 32.29 1.28 -19.15
C VAL A 64 31.89 2.74 -19.29
N GLU A 65 32.12 3.53 -18.26
CA GLU A 65 31.83 4.96 -18.25
C GLU A 65 32.47 5.70 -19.47
N GLY A 66 31.67 6.55 -20.10
CA GLY A 66 32.08 7.32 -21.30
C GLY A 66 32.03 6.53 -22.60
N SER A 67 31.85 5.20 -22.58
CA SER A 67 31.64 4.41 -23.78
C SER A 67 30.17 4.44 -24.23
N THR A 68 29.88 3.79 -25.36
CA THR A 68 28.53 3.69 -25.91
C THR A 68 28.03 2.25 -25.85
N ILE A 69 26.72 2.09 -25.70
CA ILE A 69 26.00 0.83 -25.78
C ILE A 69 24.76 1.01 -26.68
N ARG A 70 24.42 -0.01 -27.46
CA ARG A 70 23.18 0.01 -28.27
C ARG A 70 22.04 -0.66 -27.51
N ILE A 71 20.87 -0.05 -27.56
CA ILE A 71 19.60 -0.66 -27.16
C ILE A 71 18.87 -1.01 -28.46
N VAL A 72 18.69 -2.28 -28.76
CA VAL A 72 18.11 -2.76 -30.01
C VAL A 72 16.67 -3.24 -29.82
N GLU A 73 15.84 -3.08 -30.89
CA GLU A 73 14.46 -3.56 -30.87
C GLU A 73 14.35 -5.09 -30.97
N GLU A 74 15.36 -5.72 -31.61
CA GLU A 74 15.40 -7.17 -31.68
C GLU A 74 15.57 -7.77 -30.27
N ASP A 75 14.76 -8.78 -29.96
CA ASP A 75 14.90 -9.52 -28.70
C ASP A 75 16.17 -10.37 -28.72
N LEU A 76 17.19 -9.92 -28.03
CA LEU A 76 18.47 -10.62 -27.94
C LEU A 76 18.39 -11.88 -27.07
N LYS A 77 17.28 -12.08 -26.33
CA LYS A 77 17.09 -13.21 -25.40
C LYS A 77 18.25 -13.31 -24.42
N ASP A 78 19.13 -14.33 -24.61
CA ASP A 78 20.26 -14.65 -23.72
C ASP A 78 21.61 -14.16 -24.30
N LYS A 79 21.60 -13.18 -25.22
CA LYS A 79 22.78 -12.73 -25.96
C LYS A 79 23.11 -11.25 -25.77
N GLY A 80 22.57 -10.62 -24.74
CA GLY A 80 22.96 -9.24 -24.40
C GLY A 80 24.44 -9.17 -24.04
N THR A 81 25.12 -8.11 -24.52
CA THR A 81 26.55 -7.88 -24.30
C THR A 81 26.80 -6.45 -23.87
N SER A 82 28.01 -6.10 -23.48
CA SER A 82 28.43 -4.71 -23.21
C SER A 82 28.34 -3.77 -24.41
N GLN A 83 28.12 -4.29 -25.62
CA GLN A 83 27.94 -3.52 -26.86
C GLN A 83 26.49 -3.34 -27.25
N ALA A 84 25.63 -4.33 -26.98
CA ALA A 84 24.21 -4.32 -27.34
C ALA A 84 23.36 -5.06 -26.31
N ILE A 85 22.27 -4.41 -25.91
CA ILE A 85 21.22 -4.96 -25.03
C ILE A 85 19.86 -4.78 -25.68
N SER A 86 18.87 -5.54 -25.26
CA SER A 86 17.46 -5.33 -25.57
C SER A 86 16.63 -5.28 -24.30
N PHE A 87 15.41 -4.77 -24.42
CA PHE A 87 14.41 -4.76 -23.35
C PHE A 87 13.25 -5.71 -23.73
N ASN A 88 12.45 -6.06 -22.76
CA ASN A 88 11.18 -6.77 -22.97
C ASN A 88 10.10 -5.89 -23.64
N TYR A 89 10.51 -4.85 -24.35
CA TYR A 89 9.67 -3.88 -25.05
C TYR A 89 10.22 -3.59 -26.45
N ARG A 90 9.35 -3.64 -27.46
CA ARG A 90 9.77 -3.61 -28.88
C ARG A 90 9.63 -2.27 -29.59
N ASN A 91 8.98 -1.27 -28.98
CA ASN A 91 8.80 0.03 -29.63
C ASN A 91 9.83 1.07 -29.13
N ILE A 92 11.00 0.63 -28.73
CA ILE A 92 11.99 1.49 -28.06
C ILE A 92 12.50 2.61 -28.97
N VAL A 93 12.67 2.32 -30.27
CA VAL A 93 13.10 3.32 -31.27
C VAL A 93 12.07 4.43 -31.47
N LYS A 94 10.78 4.07 -31.40
CA LYS A 94 9.66 5.02 -31.54
C LYS A 94 9.58 5.98 -30.34
N ASP A 95 9.86 5.48 -29.15
CA ASP A 95 9.59 6.20 -27.92
C ASP A 95 10.81 6.98 -27.42
N LEU A 96 12.04 6.50 -27.66
CA LEU A 96 13.25 7.18 -27.25
C LEU A 96 13.66 8.31 -28.22
N LYS A 97 14.11 9.42 -27.65
CA LYS A 97 14.60 10.59 -28.37
C LYS A 97 16.00 10.97 -27.89
N ILE A 98 16.78 11.60 -28.75
CA ILE A 98 18.11 12.13 -28.41
C ILE A 98 18.03 13.01 -27.16
N GLY A 99 18.95 12.79 -26.22
CA GLY A 99 19.03 13.49 -24.95
C GLY A 99 18.23 12.87 -23.79
N MET A 100 17.33 11.89 -24.08
CA MET A 100 16.63 11.20 -23.02
C MET A 100 17.56 10.32 -22.18
N SER A 101 17.23 10.19 -20.90
CA SER A 101 17.91 9.29 -19.97
C SER A 101 17.23 7.92 -19.96
N VAL A 102 18.02 6.87 -19.91
CA VAL A 102 17.60 5.51 -19.65
C VAL A 102 18.35 5.06 -18.38
N LEU A 103 17.60 4.70 -17.36
CA LEU A 103 18.13 4.28 -16.06
C LEU A 103 18.03 2.75 -15.95
N LEU A 104 19.10 2.10 -15.54
CA LEU A 104 19.17 0.66 -15.37
C LEU A 104 19.45 0.31 -13.90
N ASP A 105 18.99 -0.88 -13.47
CA ASP A 105 19.23 -1.45 -12.14
C ASP A 105 18.86 -0.46 -11.03
N ASP A 106 17.56 -0.14 -10.92
CA ASP A 106 17.00 0.77 -9.92
C ASP A 106 17.67 2.17 -9.93
N GLY A 107 18.08 2.62 -11.11
CA GLY A 107 18.70 3.93 -11.31
C GLY A 107 20.20 4.00 -10.98
N PHE A 108 20.83 2.87 -10.65
CA PHE A 108 22.27 2.84 -10.38
C PHE A 108 23.10 3.18 -11.60
N TYR A 109 22.66 2.84 -12.82
CA TYR A 109 23.34 3.15 -14.06
C TYR A 109 22.51 4.06 -14.93
N LYS A 110 23.12 5.13 -15.41
CA LYS A 110 22.49 6.11 -16.28
C LYS A 110 23.10 6.06 -17.68
N LEU A 111 22.22 5.90 -18.66
CA LEU A 111 22.52 6.05 -20.07
C LEU A 111 21.85 7.31 -20.59
N VAL A 112 22.42 7.93 -21.65
CA VAL A 112 21.81 9.05 -22.36
C VAL A 112 21.81 8.75 -23.85
N VAL A 113 20.64 8.88 -24.50
CA VAL A 113 20.45 8.63 -25.92
C VAL A 113 21.23 9.67 -26.73
N GLU A 114 22.16 9.19 -27.60
CA GLU A 114 22.96 10.04 -28.51
C GLU A 114 22.42 10.01 -29.94
N SER A 115 21.97 8.85 -30.40
CA SER A 115 21.38 8.72 -31.73
C SER A 115 20.26 7.70 -31.76
N VAL A 116 19.38 7.84 -32.74
CA VAL A 116 18.23 6.94 -32.98
C VAL A 116 18.36 6.44 -34.41
N GLU A 117 18.49 5.12 -34.55
CA GLU A 117 18.59 4.41 -35.81
C GLU A 117 17.29 3.61 -36.08
N SER A 118 17.18 3.00 -37.25
CA SER A 118 15.97 2.26 -37.63
C SER A 118 15.74 0.94 -36.86
N ASP A 119 16.77 0.41 -36.23
CA ASP A 119 16.79 -0.88 -35.54
C ASP A 119 17.21 -0.80 -34.07
N GLY A 120 17.43 0.41 -33.55
CA GLY A 120 17.83 0.64 -32.17
C GLY A 120 18.25 2.09 -31.89
N VAL A 121 18.73 2.29 -30.68
CA VAL A 121 19.25 3.59 -30.24
C VAL A 121 20.67 3.39 -29.66
N THR A 122 21.56 4.35 -29.93
CA THR A 122 22.89 4.39 -29.32
C THR A 122 22.86 5.30 -28.12
N CYS A 123 23.29 4.78 -26.98
CA CYS A 123 23.33 5.50 -25.72
C CYS A 123 24.78 5.64 -25.21
N ARG A 124 25.11 6.82 -24.64
CA ARG A 124 26.33 7.01 -23.85
C ARG A 124 26.14 6.54 -22.43
N ILE A 125 27.09 5.80 -21.90
CA ILE A 125 27.14 5.37 -20.50
C ILE A 125 27.70 6.53 -19.66
N ILE A 126 26.88 7.07 -18.75
CA ILE A 126 27.26 8.22 -17.91
C ILE A 126 28.03 7.77 -16.67
N ASN A 127 27.62 6.69 -16.06
CA ASN A 127 28.33 6.03 -14.96
C ASN A 127 28.35 4.52 -15.19
N GLY A 128 29.49 3.92 -14.94
CA GLY A 128 29.77 2.50 -15.27
C GLY A 128 29.74 1.59 -14.06
N GLY A 129 29.85 0.30 -14.34
CA GLY A 129 29.91 -0.79 -13.37
C GLY A 129 29.35 -2.11 -13.92
N THR A 130 29.28 -3.13 -13.06
CA THR A 130 28.80 -4.46 -13.42
C THR A 130 27.30 -4.58 -13.22
N ILE A 131 26.55 -4.84 -14.28
CA ILE A 131 25.09 -5.06 -14.22
C ILE A 131 24.75 -6.51 -14.53
N LYS A 132 23.80 -7.09 -13.76
CA LYS A 132 23.27 -8.44 -13.98
C LYS A 132 22.12 -8.44 -15.00
N SER A 133 21.82 -9.65 -15.49
CA SER A 133 20.66 -9.93 -16.33
C SER A 133 19.33 -9.54 -15.68
N ARG A 134 18.33 -9.19 -16.52
CA ARG A 134 16.92 -8.95 -16.13
C ARG A 134 16.72 -7.86 -15.08
N ARG A 135 17.56 -6.79 -15.12
CA ARG A 135 17.42 -5.65 -14.24
C ARG A 135 16.35 -4.69 -14.72
N GLY A 136 15.73 -4.00 -13.75
CA GLY A 136 14.74 -2.97 -13.99
C GLY A 136 15.29 -1.86 -14.90
N VAL A 137 14.44 -1.36 -15.78
CA VAL A 137 14.72 -0.25 -16.67
C VAL A 137 13.67 0.82 -16.44
N CYS A 138 14.12 2.05 -16.24
CA CYS A 138 13.25 3.23 -16.13
C CYS A 138 13.63 4.24 -17.20
N ILE A 139 12.64 4.80 -17.87
CA ILE A 139 12.80 5.87 -18.85
C ILE A 139 11.98 7.06 -18.37
N PRO A 140 12.55 7.96 -17.57
CA PRO A 140 11.81 9.00 -16.88
C PRO A 140 10.99 9.89 -17.84
N GLY A 141 9.74 10.15 -17.46
CA GLY A 141 8.88 11.12 -18.12
C GLY A 141 8.22 10.65 -19.41
N ILE A 142 8.28 9.35 -19.77
CA ILE A 142 7.53 8.84 -20.90
C ILE A 142 6.52 7.75 -20.52
N LYS A 143 5.37 7.77 -21.19
CA LYS A 143 4.41 6.67 -21.15
C LYS A 143 4.76 5.68 -22.25
N LEU A 144 5.16 4.48 -21.87
CA LEU A 144 5.40 3.39 -22.82
C LEU A 144 4.07 2.80 -23.31
N ASP A 145 4.03 2.37 -24.56
CA ASP A 145 2.87 1.69 -25.17
C ASP A 145 2.88 0.19 -24.79
N ILE A 146 2.77 -0.06 -23.47
CA ILE A 146 2.72 -1.40 -22.87
C ILE A 146 1.31 -1.59 -22.30
N PRO A 147 0.62 -2.71 -22.57
CA PRO A 147 -0.64 -3.02 -21.91
C PRO A 147 -0.47 -3.03 -20.39
N PHE A 148 -1.38 -2.36 -19.68
CA PHE A 148 -1.30 -2.28 -18.21
C PHE A 148 -1.43 -3.67 -17.58
N VAL A 149 -2.35 -4.50 -18.06
CA VAL A 149 -2.54 -5.87 -17.58
C VAL A 149 -1.98 -6.85 -18.62
N SER A 150 -0.87 -7.50 -18.29
CA SER A 150 -0.32 -8.60 -19.09
C SER A 150 -1.15 -9.89 -18.90
N GLU A 151 -0.93 -10.90 -19.76
CA GLU A 151 -1.56 -12.22 -19.56
C GLU A 151 -1.15 -12.85 -18.22
N GLN A 152 0.08 -12.63 -17.77
CA GLN A 152 0.52 -13.10 -16.44
C GLN A 152 -0.22 -12.35 -15.32
N ASP A 153 -0.41 -11.03 -15.45
CA ASP A 153 -1.17 -10.26 -14.44
C ASP A 153 -2.63 -10.73 -14.37
N LYS A 154 -3.25 -11.13 -15.50
CA LYS A 154 -4.59 -11.72 -15.49
C LYS A 154 -4.66 -13.01 -14.67
N GLU A 155 -3.66 -13.88 -14.84
CA GLU A 155 -3.56 -15.12 -14.05
C GLU A 155 -3.33 -14.82 -12.57
N ASP A 156 -2.48 -13.86 -12.24
CA ASP A 156 -2.16 -13.44 -10.88
C ASP A 156 -3.38 -12.78 -10.20
N ILE A 157 -4.11 -11.91 -10.91
CA ILE A 157 -5.36 -11.30 -10.42
C ILE A 157 -6.43 -12.37 -10.19
N LYS A 158 -6.57 -13.32 -11.12
CA LYS A 158 -7.48 -14.45 -10.95
C LYS A 158 -7.13 -15.27 -9.71
N TYR A 159 -5.85 -15.60 -9.54
CA TYR A 159 -5.37 -16.29 -8.36
C TYR A 159 -5.70 -15.54 -7.07
N ALA A 160 -5.45 -14.23 -7.01
CA ALA A 160 -5.78 -13.41 -5.85
C ALA A 160 -7.28 -13.43 -5.51
N CYS A 161 -8.14 -13.46 -6.54
CA CYS A 161 -9.58 -13.57 -6.36
C CYS A 161 -10.01 -14.96 -5.85
N GLU A 162 -9.43 -16.03 -6.40
CA GLU A 162 -9.74 -17.43 -6.02
C GLU A 162 -9.26 -17.76 -4.60
N MET A 163 -8.12 -17.20 -4.17
CA MET A 163 -7.54 -17.39 -2.84
C MET A 163 -8.15 -16.48 -1.76
N ASP A 164 -9.27 -15.84 -2.04
CA ASP A 164 -9.97 -14.93 -1.13
C ASP A 164 -9.10 -13.79 -0.58
N GLY A 165 -8.24 -13.21 -1.42
CA GLY A 165 -7.44 -12.05 -1.09
C GLY A 165 -8.28 -10.91 -0.50
N ASP A 166 -7.71 -10.19 0.45
CA ASP A 166 -8.38 -9.06 1.09
C ASP A 166 -8.09 -7.76 0.35
N TYR A 167 -6.87 -7.62 -0.17
CA TYR A 167 -6.38 -6.45 -0.91
C TYR A 167 -5.62 -6.86 -2.16
N LEU A 168 -5.70 -6.03 -3.19
CA LEU A 168 -4.93 -6.16 -4.42
C LEU A 168 -4.19 -4.85 -4.71
N ALA A 169 -2.87 -4.85 -4.62
CA ALA A 169 -2.02 -3.72 -4.97
C ALA A 169 -1.59 -3.83 -6.44
N LEU A 170 -1.70 -2.73 -7.17
CA LEU A 170 -1.42 -2.64 -8.60
C LEU A 170 -0.16 -1.81 -8.84
N SER A 171 0.88 -2.42 -9.39
CA SER A 171 2.13 -1.75 -9.74
C SER A 171 1.98 -0.89 -10.99
N PHE A 172 2.65 0.26 -11.01
CA PHE A 172 2.73 1.17 -12.16
C PHE A 172 1.38 1.67 -12.69
N VAL A 173 0.42 1.93 -11.81
CA VAL A 173 -0.85 2.56 -12.20
C VAL A 173 -0.57 3.96 -12.75
N ASN A 174 -1.07 4.25 -13.95
CA ASN A 174 -0.87 5.51 -14.62
C ASN A 174 -2.16 6.30 -14.89
N SER A 175 -3.32 5.65 -14.78
CA SER A 175 -4.62 6.28 -15.06
C SER A 175 -5.76 5.61 -14.28
N ALA A 176 -6.90 6.30 -14.20
CA ALA A 176 -8.13 5.70 -13.66
C ALA A 176 -8.61 4.50 -14.47
N GLU A 177 -8.30 4.44 -15.78
CA GLU A 177 -8.70 3.33 -16.63
C GLU A 177 -7.97 2.05 -16.27
N ASP A 178 -6.69 2.12 -15.91
CA ASP A 178 -5.91 0.98 -15.43
C ASP A 178 -6.60 0.34 -14.21
N VAL A 179 -7.06 1.17 -13.28
CA VAL A 179 -7.78 0.72 -12.07
C VAL A 179 -9.12 0.09 -12.43
N ARG A 180 -9.88 0.71 -13.36
CA ARG A 180 -11.17 0.19 -13.80
C ARG A 180 -11.04 -1.15 -14.55
N GLU A 181 -10.00 -1.31 -15.38
CA GLU A 181 -9.70 -2.57 -16.06
C GLU A 181 -9.56 -3.70 -15.05
N VAL A 182 -8.75 -3.52 -14.01
CA VAL A 182 -8.54 -4.54 -12.99
C VAL A 182 -9.80 -4.76 -12.15
N ARG A 183 -10.55 -3.71 -11.81
CA ARG A 183 -11.83 -3.85 -11.09
C ARG A 183 -12.84 -4.70 -11.87
N ASN A 184 -12.90 -4.53 -13.19
CA ASN A 184 -13.74 -5.35 -14.08
C ASN A 184 -13.27 -6.82 -14.14
N LEU A 185 -11.95 -7.05 -14.15
CA LEU A 185 -11.39 -8.41 -14.08
C LEU A 185 -11.75 -9.07 -12.74
N CYS A 186 -11.58 -8.39 -11.61
CA CYS A 186 -11.98 -8.91 -10.30
C CYS A 186 -13.48 -9.25 -10.25
N ALA A 187 -14.33 -8.40 -10.83
CA ALA A 187 -15.76 -8.68 -10.93
C ALA A 187 -16.05 -9.94 -11.78
N THR A 188 -15.34 -10.11 -12.90
CA THR A 188 -15.43 -11.30 -13.76
C THR A 188 -15.00 -12.56 -13.03
N TYR A 189 -14.02 -12.46 -12.13
CA TYR A 189 -13.54 -13.57 -11.28
C TYR A 189 -14.34 -13.72 -9.97
N GLY A 190 -15.51 -13.09 -9.87
CA GLY A 190 -16.44 -13.24 -8.73
C GLY A 190 -16.10 -12.39 -7.49
N LYS A 191 -15.21 -11.40 -7.62
CA LYS A 191 -14.79 -10.50 -6.54
C LYS A 191 -15.02 -9.01 -6.89
N PRO A 192 -16.29 -8.58 -7.13
CA PRO A 192 -16.57 -7.18 -7.52
C PRO A 192 -16.17 -6.15 -6.47
N ASN A 193 -16.06 -6.55 -5.21
CA ASN A 193 -15.71 -5.69 -4.07
C ASN A 193 -14.26 -5.88 -3.61
N MET A 194 -13.36 -6.36 -4.49
CA MET A 194 -11.92 -6.41 -4.18
C MET A 194 -11.42 -5.00 -3.86
N ILE A 195 -10.73 -4.85 -2.72
CA ILE A 195 -10.13 -3.56 -2.34
C ILE A 195 -8.87 -3.36 -3.15
N ILE A 196 -8.85 -2.29 -3.97
CA ILE A 196 -7.76 -1.99 -4.88
C ILE A 196 -6.88 -0.88 -4.32
N ILE A 197 -5.59 -1.16 -4.28
CA ILE A 197 -4.53 -0.24 -3.86
C ILE A 197 -3.72 0.13 -5.08
N SER A 198 -3.74 1.38 -5.52
CA SER A 198 -2.93 1.84 -6.64
C SER A 198 -1.56 2.29 -6.16
N LYS A 199 -0.50 1.74 -6.75
CA LYS A 199 0.87 2.16 -6.49
C LYS A 199 1.22 3.28 -7.48
N VAL A 200 1.52 4.45 -6.92
CA VAL A 200 1.92 5.64 -7.69
C VAL A 200 3.44 5.65 -7.77
N GLU A 201 3.98 5.34 -8.93
CA GLU A 201 5.39 5.03 -9.16
C GLU A 201 6.03 5.83 -10.31
N THR A 202 5.24 6.63 -11.06
CA THR A 202 5.70 7.35 -12.25
C THR A 202 5.31 8.82 -12.22
N GLN A 203 6.00 9.65 -13.01
CA GLN A 203 5.60 11.05 -13.20
C GLN A 203 4.21 11.13 -13.83
N TYR A 204 3.90 10.25 -14.78
CA TYR A 204 2.59 10.23 -15.44
C TYR A 204 1.45 9.92 -14.46
N ALA A 205 1.69 9.04 -13.49
CA ALA A 205 0.74 8.80 -12.40
C ALA A 205 0.54 10.03 -11.50
N MET A 206 1.61 10.78 -11.22
CA MET A 206 1.52 12.04 -10.47
C MET A 206 0.71 13.10 -11.21
N ASP A 207 0.86 13.19 -12.55
CA ASP A 207 0.11 14.13 -13.38
C ASP A 207 -1.39 13.80 -13.43
N ASN A 208 -1.75 12.51 -13.22
CA ASN A 208 -3.14 11.99 -13.19
C ASN A 208 -3.60 11.62 -11.78
N LEU A 209 -2.94 12.13 -10.74
CA LEU A 209 -3.12 11.68 -9.34
C LEU A 209 -4.59 11.67 -8.89
N GLN A 210 -5.34 12.75 -9.15
CA GLN A 210 -6.71 12.86 -8.63
C GLN A 210 -7.64 11.79 -9.23
N GLU A 211 -7.55 11.51 -10.53
CA GLU A 211 -8.39 10.50 -11.15
C GLU A 211 -8.04 9.07 -10.69
N ILE A 212 -6.75 8.82 -10.41
CA ILE A 212 -6.28 7.55 -9.86
C ILE A 212 -6.81 7.38 -8.42
N VAL A 213 -6.72 8.42 -7.59
CA VAL A 213 -7.25 8.42 -6.22
C VAL A 213 -8.75 8.13 -6.21
N ASP A 214 -9.52 8.80 -7.09
CA ASP A 214 -10.97 8.65 -7.15
C ASP A 214 -11.39 7.23 -7.58
N ALA A 215 -10.63 6.57 -8.47
CA ALA A 215 -10.88 5.22 -8.94
C ALA A 215 -10.45 4.13 -7.94
N SER A 216 -9.52 4.43 -7.04
CA SER A 216 -8.89 3.50 -6.09
C SER A 216 -9.61 3.49 -4.73
N ASP A 217 -9.31 2.48 -3.90
CA ASP A 217 -9.73 2.43 -2.50
C ASP A 217 -8.60 2.95 -1.58
N TYR A 218 -7.34 2.67 -1.95
CA TYR A 218 -6.13 3.15 -1.29
C TYR A 218 -5.09 3.59 -2.31
N ILE A 219 -4.19 4.46 -1.89
CA ILE A 219 -2.95 4.77 -2.61
C ILE A 219 -1.76 4.24 -1.83
N MET A 220 -0.82 3.60 -2.51
CA MET A 220 0.48 3.24 -1.96
C MET A 220 1.55 4.16 -2.55
N ILE A 221 2.23 4.89 -1.68
CA ILE A 221 3.36 5.74 -2.02
C ILE A 221 4.60 4.86 -2.12
N ALA A 222 4.89 4.38 -3.32
CA ALA A 222 5.99 3.46 -3.59
C ALA A 222 7.27 4.26 -3.91
N ARG A 223 7.94 4.75 -2.87
CA ARG A 223 9.04 5.73 -2.95
C ARG A 223 10.26 5.23 -3.73
N GLY A 224 10.49 3.92 -3.79
CA GLY A 224 11.59 3.33 -4.54
C GLY A 224 11.51 3.71 -6.01
N ASP A 225 10.50 3.20 -6.70
CA ASP A 225 10.30 3.43 -8.14
C ASP A 225 9.97 4.88 -8.46
N LEU A 226 9.13 5.53 -7.64
CA LEU A 226 8.80 6.95 -7.81
C LEU A 226 10.05 7.84 -7.77
N GLY A 227 10.99 7.56 -6.86
CA GLY A 227 12.23 8.34 -6.74
C GLY A 227 13.18 8.15 -7.93
N ILE A 228 13.18 6.97 -8.56
CA ILE A 228 13.94 6.70 -9.78
C ILE A 228 13.32 7.46 -10.95
N GLU A 229 12.00 7.42 -11.06
CA GLU A 229 11.26 8.03 -12.17
C GLU A 229 11.25 9.55 -12.11
N THR A 230 11.12 10.14 -10.92
CA THR A 230 10.87 11.58 -10.77
C THR A 230 12.03 12.38 -10.15
N GLY A 231 13.05 11.69 -9.66
CA GLY A 231 14.11 12.25 -8.83
C GLY A 231 13.78 12.20 -7.34
N VAL A 232 14.74 11.74 -6.54
CA VAL A 232 14.57 11.54 -5.08
C VAL A 232 14.24 12.83 -4.33
N GLU A 233 14.66 13.97 -4.84
CA GLU A 233 14.39 15.31 -4.30
C GLU A 233 12.91 15.68 -4.32
N ASN A 234 12.12 15.07 -5.20
CA ASN A 234 10.68 15.31 -5.32
C ASN A 234 9.84 14.43 -4.35
N LEU A 235 10.42 13.38 -3.79
CA LEU A 235 9.68 12.44 -2.92
C LEU A 235 8.95 13.11 -1.75
N PRO A 236 9.53 14.08 -1.01
CA PRO A 236 8.82 14.74 0.08
C PRO A 236 7.58 15.49 -0.38
N LEU A 237 7.68 16.20 -1.54
CA LEU A 237 6.58 16.94 -2.13
C LEU A 237 5.48 16.01 -2.64
N TYR A 238 5.85 15.01 -3.44
CA TYR A 238 4.89 14.08 -4.04
C TYR A 238 4.20 13.21 -3.00
N SER A 239 4.91 12.77 -1.96
CA SER A 239 4.30 12.07 -0.83
C SER A 239 3.23 12.91 -0.14
N GLN A 240 3.49 14.22 0.07
CA GLN A 240 2.48 15.10 0.68
C GLN A 240 1.28 15.29 -0.24
N MET A 241 1.50 15.53 -1.53
CA MET A 241 0.40 15.66 -2.51
C MET A 241 -0.52 14.43 -2.55
N MET A 242 0.07 13.23 -2.50
CA MET A 242 -0.70 11.97 -2.46
C MET A 242 -1.50 11.82 -1.17
N ILE A 243 -0.91 12.15 -0.03
CA ILE A 243 -1.61 12.12 1.27
C ILE A 243 -2.79 13.09 1.26
N ASP A 244 -2.57 14.34 0.84
CA ASP A 244 -3.61 15.38 0.81
C ASP A 244 -4.76 14.99 -0.14
N ALA A 245 -4.43 14.47 -1.33
CA ALA A 245 -5.43 13.99 -2.29
C ALA A 245 -6.26 12.82 -1.73
N CYS A 246 -5.62 11.88 -1.03
CA CYS A 246 -6.33 10.77 -0.36
C CYS A 246 -7.27 11.29 0.72
N HIS A 247 -6.81 12.17 1.59
CA HIS A 247 -7.65 12.75 2.66
C HIS A 247 -8.83 13.52 2.08
N ALA A 248 -8.59 14.38 1.09
CA ALA A 248 -9.64 15.16 0.41
C ALA A 248 -10.66 14.27 -0.32
N SER A 249 -10.30 13.03 -0.68
CA SER A 249 -11.18 12.07 -1.35
C SER A 249 -11.74 10.98 -0.42
N GLY A 250 -11.40 10.98 0.88
CA GLY A 250 -11.82 9.97 1.85
C GLY A 250 -11.21 8.59 1.59
N LYS A 251 -10.01 8.55 0.99
CA LYS A 251 -9.28 7.32 0.65
C LYS A 251 -8.18 7.03 1.65
N GLY A 252 -7.74 5.77 1.73
CA GLY A 252 -6.61 5.40 2.58
C GLY A 252 -5.27 5.58 1.88
N VAL A 253 -4.20 5.77 2.66
CA VAL A 253 -2.84 5.95 2.15
C VAL A 253 -1.82 5.11 2.92
N ILE A 254 -0.93 4.45 2.16
CA ILE A 254 0.13 3.57 2.67
C ILE A 254 1.48 4.18 2.30
N MET A 255 2.36 4.38 3.28
CA MET A 255 3.75 4.74 3.03
C MET A 255 4.58 3.47 2.87
N ALA A 256 5.24 3.31 1.73
CA ALA A 256 5.96 2.10 1.38
C ALA A 256 7.42 2.36 0.99
N THR A 257 8.21 1.30 1.07
CA THR A 257 9.62 1.20 0.70
C THR A 257 10.57 2.07 1.53
N GLN A 258 11.77 1.56 1.77
CA GLN A 258 12.87 2.27 2.43
C GLN A 258 12.50 2.86 3.82
N MET A 259 11.63 2.18 4.58
CA MET A 259 11.20 2.64 5.90
C MET A 259 12.23 2.34 6.99
N MET A 260 12.80 1.12 7.00
CA MET A 260 13.73 0.61 8.00
C MET A 260 14.87 -0.20 7.37
N THR A 261 15.34 0.20 6.19
CA THR A 261 16.28 -0.57 5.35
C THR A 261 17.54 -1.00 6.10
N SER A 262 18.06 -0.18 7.02
CA SER A 262 19.25 -0.52 7.81
C SER A 262 19.01 -1.73 8.72
N MET A 263 17.76 -1.98 9.15
CA MET A 263 17.40 -3.11 9.99
C MET A 263 17.41 -4.46 9.23
N LYS A 264 17.56 -4.45 7.91
CA LYS A 264 17.89 -5.67 7.16
C LYS A 264 19.14 -6.35 7.73
N ASN A 265 20.14 -5.58 8.16
CA ASN A 265 21.41 -6.07 8.66
C ASN A 265 21.75 -5.65 10.10
N ASN A 266 21.10 -4.64 10.63
CA ASN A 266 21.36 -4.09 11.97
C ASN A 266 20.13 -4.20 12.85
N ILE A 267 20.33 -4.51 14.13
CA ILE A 267 19.23 -4.63 15.12
C ILE A 267 18.60 -3.27 15.46
N ARG A 268 19.25 -2.17 15.13
CA ARG A 268 18.77 -0.80 15.39
C ARG A 268 18.69 -0.02 14.07
N PRO A 269 17.60 0.75 13.88
CA PRO A 269 17.49 1.65 12.74
C PRO A 269 18.41 2.86 12.90
N THR A 270 18.60 3.59 11.80
CA THR A 270 19.18 4.93 11.84
C THR A 270 18.19 5.96 12.39
N ASN A 271 18.69 7.09 12.90
CA ASN A 271 17.82 8.19 13.36
C ASN A 271 16.97 8.76 12.21
N ALA A 272 17.48 8.75 10.98
CA ALA A 272 16.75 9.19 9.81
C ALA A 272 15.52 8.31 9.54
N GLU A 273 15.67 6.99 9.60
CA GLU A 273 14.56 6.04 9.44
C GLU A 273 13.50 6.17 10.54
N VAL A 274 13.92 6.34 11.79
CA VAL A 274 12.99 6.59 12.91
C VAL A 274 12.18 7.87 12.66
N THR A 275 12.84 8.92 12.17
CA THR A 275 12.20 10.20 11.84
C THR A 275 11.25 10.05 10.65
N ASP A 276 11.62 9.27 9.64
CA ASP A 276 10.82 9.02 8.45
C ASP A 276 9.52 8.28 8.77
N VAL A 277 9.61 7.19 9.55
CA VAL A 277 8.43 6.48 10.07
C VAL A 277 7.53 7.42 10.88
N GLY A 278 8.12 8.20 11.78
CA GLY A 278 7.39 9.19 12.57
C GLY A 278 6.68 10.22 11.69
N ASN A 279 7.34 10.73 10.66
CA ASN A 279 6.77 11.69 9.72
C ASN A 279 5.59 11.10 8.92
N ALA A 280 5.64 9.82 8.52
CA ALA A 280 4.52 9.18 7.85
C ALA A 280 3.25 9.21 8.72
N ILE A 281 3.39 8.94 10.03
CA ILE A 281 2.27 9.00 10.97
C ILE A 281 1.81 10.45 11.19
N LEU A 282 2.73 11.39 11.41
CA LEU A 282 2.39 12.82 11.60
C LEU A 282 1.60 13.40 10.42
N ARG A 283 1.87 12.93 9.21
CA ARG A 283 1.18 13.33 7.98
C ARG A 283 -0.15 12.61 7.76
N GLY A 284 -0.50 11.63 8.57
CA GLY A 284 -1.78 10.94 8.53
C GLY A 284 -1.85 9.72 7.60
N CYS A 285 -0.74 9.02 7.36
CA CYS A 285 -0.81 7.72 6.69
C CYS A 285 -1.62 6.70 7.51
N ASP A 286 -2.42 5.88 6.83
CA ASP A 286 -3.18 4.79 7.46
C ASP A 286 -2.30 3.61 7.85
N ALA A 287 -1.31 3.30 7.01
CA ALA A 287 -0.39 2.20 7.20
C ALA A 287 1.01 2.52 6.69
N ILE A 288 1.98 1.76 7.18
CA ILE A 288 3.39 1.78 6.75
C ILE A 288 3.80 0.35 6.37
N MET A 289 4.67 0.21 5.39
CA MET A 289 5.06 -1.08 4.84
C MET A 289 6.58 -1.29 4.88
N THR A 290 7.00 -2.50 5.26
CA THR A 290 8.36 -3.01 5.06
C THR A 290 8.42 -3.87 3.79
N SER A 291 9.62 -4.07 3.28
CA SER A 291 9.93 -4.97 2.16
C SER A 291 11.05 -5.95 2.57
N ASP A 292 12.26 -5.73 2.13
CA ASP A 292 13.44 -6.56 2.41
C ASP A 292 13.73 -6.73 3.90
N GLU A 293 13.37 -5.75 4.70
CA GLU A 293 13.58 -5.75 6.14
C GLU A 293 12.94 -6.96 6.83
N THR A 294 11.78 -7.39 6.32
CA THR A 294 11.02 -8.52 6.88
C THR A 294 11.05 -9.79 6.03
N THR A 295 11.45 -9.72 4.76
CA THR A 295 11.53 -10.89 3.86
C THR A 295 12.94 -11.50 3.83
N MET A 296 13.97 -10.68 3.80
CA MET A 296 15.37 -11.10 3.67
C MET A 296 16.25 -10.63 4.84
N GLY A 297 15.69 -9.80 5.73
CA GLY A 297 16.39 -9.20 6.86
C GLY A 297 16.71 -10.20 7.96
N LYS A 298 17.73 -9.87 8.74
CA LYS A 298 18.16 -10.65 9.92
C LYS A 298 17.29 -10.40 11.15
N TYR A 299 16.54 -9.29 11.17
CA TYR A 299 15.81 -8.80 12.33
C TYR A 299 14.35 -8.45 12.00
N PRO A 300 13.57 -9.39 11.39
CA PRO A 300 12.23 -9.07 10.89
C PRO A 300 11.25 -8.72 12.02
N VAL A 301 11.30 -9.42 13.14
CA VAL A 301 10.40 -9.19 14.30
C VAL A 301 10.73 -7.87 14.97
N GLU A 302 12.02 -7.60 15.20
CA GLU A 302 12.50 -6.36 15.82
C GLU A 302 12.19 -5.13 14.94
N THR A 303 12.19 -5.31 13.62
CA THR A 303 11.80 -4.25 12.69
C THR A 303 10.34 -3.85 12.89
N ILE A 304 9.42 -4.81 12.93
CA ILE A 304 8.00 -4.52 13.18
C ILE A 304 7.78 -3.96 14.59
N GLN A 305 8.44 -4.50 15.60
CA GLN A 305 8.37 -3.97 16.96
C GLN A 305 8.83 -2.51 17.04
N MET A 306 9.91 -2.16 16.35
CA MET A 306 10.43 -0.80 16.30
C MET A 306 9.44 0.14 15.62
N MET A 307 8.90 -0.24 14.45
CA MET A 307 7.88 0.54 13.76
C MET A 307 6.64 0.76 14.62
N ASN A 308 6.12 -0.30 15.24
CA ASN A 308 4.98 -0.23 16.15
C ASN A 308 5.25 0.71 17.34
N THR A 309 6.47 0.64 17.90
CA THR A 309 6.88 1.51 19.00
C THR A 309 6.92 2.98 18.59
N ILE A 310 7.42 3.29 17.39
CA ILE A 310 7.47 4.66 16.87
C ILE A 310 6.05 5.17 16.64
N CYS A 311 5.20 4.39 15.97
CA CYS A 311 3.80 4.74 15.73
C CYS A 311 3.08 5.10 17.03
N GLY A 312 3.10 4.22 18.03
CA GLY A 312 2.40 4.45 19.30
C GLY A 312 2.96 5.61 20.14
N LYS A 313 4.19 6.07 19.87
CA LYS A 313 4.73 7.29 20.49
C LYS A 313 4.30 8.55 19.77
N VAL A 314 4.34 8.53 18.43
CA VAL A 314 4.03 9.67 17.57
C VAL A 314 2.55 9.98 17.59
N GLU A 315 1.68 8.98 17.56
CA GLU A 315 0.22 9.14 17.62
C GLU A 315 -0.23 9.94 18.85
N LYS A 316 0.44 9.81 19.99
CA LYS A 316 0.12 10.54 21.22
C LYS A 316 0.31 12.05 21.15
N ILE A 317 1.13 12.52 20.22
CA ILE A 317 1.43 13.95 20.03
C ILE A 317 0.84 14.52 18.75
N THR A 318 0.29 13.66 17.90
CA THR A 318 -0.27 14.07 16.62
C THR A 318 -1.67 14.66 16.82
N LYS A 319 -1.94 15.80 16.16
CA LYS A 319 -3.27 16.41 16.10
C LYS A 319 -3.63 16.56 14.64
N TYR A 320 -4.79 16.04 14.28
CA TYR A 320 -5.28 16.10 12.92
C TYR A 320 -6.38 17.17 12.79
N ASN A 321 -6.40 17.86 11.67
CA ASN A 321 -7.47 18.81 11.36
C ASN A 321 -8.61 18.05 10.68
N LEU A 322 -9.77 17.96 11.34
CA LEU A 322 -10.92 17.21 10.85
C LEU A 322 -11.49 17.74 9.53
N ASP A 323 -11.27 19.03 9.24
CA ASP A 323 -11.78 19.67 8.02
C ASP A 323 -11.04 19.24 6.75
N GLU A 324 -9.85 18.61 6.89
CA GLU A 324 -9.07 18.10 5.78
C GLU A 324 -9.56 16.75 5.26
N TYR A 325 -10.47 16.09 6.00
CA TYR A 325 -10.90 14.71 5.71
C TYR A 325 -12.33 14.68 5.18
N LYS A 326 -12.51 14.10 4.01
CA LYS A 326 -13.82 13.87 3.41
C LYS A 326 -14.42 12.56 3.91
N LEU A 327 -15.68 12.63 4.34
CA LEU A 327 -16.50 11.48 4.66
C LEU A 327 -17.40 11.11 3.48
N LEU A 328 -17.57 9.82 3.23
CA LEU A 328 -18.30 9.29 2.08
C LEU A 328 -19.71 8.78 2.42
N GLY A 329 -20.16 8.98 3.66
CA GLY A 329 -21.51 8.62 4.13
C GLY A 329 -22.59 9.63 3.78
N THR A 330 -23.82 9.32 4.19
CA THR A 330 -24.93 10.28 4.16
C THR A 330 -24.71 11.41 5.16
N GLU A 331 -25.48 12.51 5.06
CA GLU A 331 -25.38 13.64 6.00
C GLU A 331 -25.55 13.22 7.46
N ILE A 332 -26.54 12.35 7.75
CA ILE A 332 -26.77 11.82 9.11
C ILE A 332 -25.57 11.00 9.57
N HIS A 333 -25.13 10.05 8.74
CA HIS A 333 -23.97 9.20 9.03
C HIS A 333 -22.72 10.03 9.31
N ASN A 334 -22.40 10.99 8.43
CA ASN A 334 -21.25 11.87 8.56
C ASN A 334 -21.32 12.74 9.83
N THR A 335 -22.52 13.21 10.17
CA THR A 335 -22.74 13.99 11.40
C THR A 335 -22.49 13.14 12.64
N ILE A 336 -23.02 11.93 12.70
CA ILE A 336 -22.80 11.00 13.83
C ILE A 336 -21.30 10.65 13.96
N ALA A 337 -20.63 10.34 12.85
CA ALA A 337 -19.19 10.06 12.85
C ALA A 337 -18.38 11.27 13.40
N LYS A 338 -18.68 12.49 12.95
CA LYS A 338 -18.04 13.71 13.46
C LYS A 338 -18.31 13.93 14.94
N CYS A 339 -19.57 13.80 15.38
CA CYS A 339 -19.94 13.95 16.80
C CYS A 339 -19.20 12.92 17.68
N SER A 340 -19.05 11.68 17.20
CA SER A 340 -18.34 10.65 17.96
C SER A 340 -16.86 10.99 18.14
N VAL A 341 -16.22 11.56 17.14
CA VAL A 341 -14.83 12.02 17.22
C VAL A 341 -14.71 13.29 18.08
N GLU A 342 -15.62 14.27 17.92
CA GLU A 342 -15.64 15.45 18.78
C GLU A 342 -15.83 15.10 20.26
N SER A 343 -16.59 14.04 20.59
CA SER A 343 -16.72 13.58 21.97
C SER A 343 -15.39 13.22 22.62
N THR A 344 -14.38 12.79 21.85
CA THR A 344 -13.04 12.45 22.35
C THR A 344 -12.22 13.68 22.75
N LYS A 345 -12.59 14.87 22.25
CA LYS A 345 -11.96 16.15 22.61
C LYS A 345 -12.59 16.77 23.86
N GLU A 346 -13.87 16.56 24.06
CA GLU A 346 -14.62 17.13 25.19
C GLU A 346 -14.59 16.24 26.44
N LEU A 347 -14.48 14.93 26.26
CA LEU A 347 -14.48 13.95 27.33
C LEU A 347 -13.26 13.02 27.21
N PRO A 348 -12.78 12.41 28.31
CA PRO A 348 -11.66 11.45 28.28
C PRO A 348 -12.13 10.08 27.73
N VAL A 349 -12.70 10.06 26.54
CA VAL A 349 -13.16 8.85 25.87
C VAL A 349 -11.97 7.95 25.57
N LYS A 350 -12.07 6.67 25.95
CA LYS A 350 -11.00 5.68 25.77
C LYS A 350 -11.16 4.86 24.50
N ALA A 351 -12.40 4.65 24.07
CA ALA A 351 -12.71 3.95 22.84
C ALA A 351 -13.99 4.48 22.20
N ILE A 352 -14.02 4.48 20.88
CA ILE A 352 -15.23 4.60 20.09
C ILE A 352 -15.59 3.21 19.61
N VAL A 353 -16.74 2.70 20.02
CA VAL A 353 -17.26 1.42 19.56
C VAL A 353 -18.22 1.66 18.41
N THR A 354 -18.09 0.90 17.33
CA THR A 354 -19.04 0.96 16.21
C THR A 354 -19.51 -0.43 15.81
N SER A 355 -20.83 -0.62 15.71
CA SER A 355 -21.42 -1.79 15.07
C SER A 355 -21.55 -1.51 13.58
N THR A 356 -21.01 -2.40 12.76
CA THR A 356 -20.99 -2.21 11.31
C THR A 356 -21.00 -3.54 10.54
N SER A 357 -21.93 -3.69 9.61
CA SER A 357 -22.04 -4.87 8.76
C SER A 357 -20.99 -4.93 7.63
N THR A 358 -20.54 -3.75 7.17
CA THR A 358 -19.61 -3.61 6.02
C THR A 358 -18.27 -3.00 6.37
N GLY A 359 -18.10 -2.51 7.60
CA GLY A 359 -16.91 -1.76 8.00
C GLY A 359 -16.99 -0.25 7.74
N LYS A 360 -17.99 0.25 7.01
CA LYS A 360 -18.04 1.65 6.55
C LYS A 360 -17.99 2.67 7.69
N THR A 361 -18.77 2.47 8.76
CA THR A 361 -18.77 3.39 9.91
C THR A 361 -17.39 3.46 10.57
N ALA A 362 -16.71 2.32 10.72
CA ALA A 362 -15.35 2.28 11.26
C ALA A 362 -14.35 3.01 10.33
N LEU A 363 -14.50 2.87 9.00
CA LEU A 363 -13.69 3.58 8.02
C LEU A 363 -13.84 5.09 8.13
N ASP A 364 -15.08 5.59 8.22
CA ASP A 364 -15.36 7.03 8.29
C ASP A 364 -14.88 7.63 9.62
N ILE A 365 -15.08 6.94 10.76
CA ILE A 365 -14.54 7.36 12.06
C ILE A 365 -13.01 7.36 12.05
N SER A 366 -12.37 6.31 11.50
CA SER A 366 -10.92 6.21 11.38
C SER A 366 -10.33 7.35 10.54
N SER A 367 -11.02 7.72 9.45
CA SER A 367 -10.60 8.84 8.59
C SER A 367 -10.52 10.17 9.35
N LEU A 368 -11.32 10.37 10.38
CA LEU A 368 -11.30 11.55 11.25
C LEU A 368 -10.24 11.51 12.36
N ARG A 369 -9.46 10.44 12.48
CA ARG A 369 -8.32 10.33 13.41
C ARG A 369 -8.66 10.71 14.87
N PRO A 370 -9.61 10.03 15.54
CA PRO A 370 -9.95 10.32 16.93
C PRO A 370 -8.80 10.07 17.90
N ASP A 371 -8.78 10.81 19.02
CA ASP A 371 -7.84 10.57 20.13
C ASP A 371 -8.20 9.33 20.98
N ALA A 372 -8.95 8.38 20.42
CA ALA A 372 -9.40 7.16 21.05
C ALA A 372 -9.32 5.97 20.08
N HIS A 373 -9.15 4.76 20.63
CA HIS A 373 -9.18 3.54 19.83
C HIS A 373 -10.57 3.31 19.24
N ILE A 374 -10.63 2.74 18.03
CA ILE A 374 -11.89 2.37 17.38
C ILE A 374 -12.06 0.86 17.51
N VAL A 375 -13.13 0.43 18.20
CA VAL A 375 -13.50 -0.99 18.32
C VAL A 375 -14.67 -1.24 17.39
N ALA A 376 -14.42 -1.94 16.28
CA ALA A 376 -15.45 -2.29 15.32
C ALA A 376 -16.03 -3.68 15.60
N LEU A 377 -17.32 -3.71 15.93
CA LEU A 377 -18.11 -4.95 16.02
C LEU A 377 -18.55 -5.33 14.60
N VAL A 378 -18.10 -6.47 14.11
CA VAL A 378 -18.29 -6.92 12.72
C VAL A 378 -18.89 -8.32 12.67
N PRO A 379 -19.66 -8.66 11.59
CA PRO A 379 -20.38 -9.93 11.52
C PRO A 379 -19.49 -11.15 11.24
N ASN A 380 -18.32 -10.97 10.67
CA ASN A 380 -17.45 -12.07 10.26
C ASN A 380 -15.99 -11.63 10.07
N GLU A 381 -15.10 -12.61 9.98
CA GLU A 381 -13.66 -12.43 9.80
C GLU A 381 -13.31 -11.72 8.49
N LYS A 382 -14.09 -11.88 7.42
CA LYS A 382 -13.82 -11.20 6.15
C LYS A 382 -13.92 -9.68 6.31
N VAL A 383 -14.99 -9.20 6.94
CA VAL A 383 -15.15 -7.77 7.23
C VAL A 383 -14.05 -7.28 8.18
N ALA A 384 -13.69 -8.09 9.19
CA ALA A 384 -12.58 -7.75 10.09
C ALA A 384 -11.27 -7.49 9.31
N ARG A 385 -10.93 -8.38 8.38
CA ARG A 385 -9.70 -8.24 7.57
C ARG A 385 -9.72 -7.03 6.62
N THR A 386 -10.88 -6.65 6.09
CA THR A 386 -10.98 -5.44 5.23
C THR A 386 -10.71 -4.14 5.97
N LEU A 387 -10.67 -4.15 7.29
CA LEU A 387 -10.34 -3.01 8.14
C LEU A 387 -8.87 -2.98 8.60
N ALA A 388 -8.09 -4.01 8.29
CA ALA A 388 -6.73 -4.19 8.81
C ALA A 388 -5.74 -3.08 8.39
N LEU A 389 -5.98 -2.39 7.25
CA LEU A 389 -5.17 -1.24 6.80
C LEU A 389 -5.62 0.10 7.39
N LYS A 390 -6.77 0.15 8.10
CA LYS A 390 -7.29 1.41 8.62
C LYS A 390 -6.68 1.76 9.97
N TRP A 391 -6.27 3.02 10.05
CA TRP A 391 -5.67 3.58 11.25
C TRP A 391 -6.59 3.45 12.47
N GLY A 392 -6.03 2.94 13.58
CA GLY A 392 -6.67 2.90 14.90
C GLY A 392 -7.88 1.96 15.03
N VAL A 393 -8.15 1.09 14.04
CA VAL A 393 -9.29 0.17 14.05
C VAL A 393 -8.89 -1.21 14.58
N TYR A 394 -9.61 -1.64 15.60
CA TYR A 394 -9.54 -2.99 16.17
C TYR A 394 -10.89 -3.67 15.99
N THR A 395 -10.90 -4.91 15.54
CA THR A 395 -12.14 -5.60 15.18
C THR A 395 -12.49 -6.73 16.15
N LYS A 396 -13.78 -6.89 16.43
CA LYS A 396 -14.32 -8.02 17.17
C LYS A 396 -15.47 -8.63 16.36
N VAL A 397 -15.34 -9.90 16.04
CA VAL A 397 -16.45 -10.62 15.39
C VAL A 397 -17.52 -10.93 16.42
N VAL A 398 -18.77 -10.53 16.15
CA VAL A 398 -19.92 -10.70 17.01
C VAL A 398 -21.16 -11.04 16.19
N ASN A 399 -22.19 -11.57 16.84
CA ASN A 399 -23.52 -11.58 16.24
C ASN A 399 -24.08 -10.16 16.32
N VAL A 400 -24.20 -9.54 15.17
CA VAL A 400 -24.66 -8.16 15.09
C VAL A 400 -26.15 -8.10 15.41
N SER A 401 -26.56 -7.13 16.24
CA SER A 401 -27.94 -6.91 16.69
C SER A 401 -28.52 -5.63 16.10
N ASP A 402 -29.82 -5.60 15.87
CA ASP A 402 -30.60 -4.41 15.47
C ASP A 402 -31.14 -3.64 16.69
N ASP A 403 -30.77 -4.02 17.90
CA ASP A 403 -31.18 -3.38 19.16
C ASP A 403 -30.01 -2.52 19.70
N SER A 404 -30.28 -1.25 19.91
CA SER A 404 -29.27 -0.28 20.38
C SER A 404 -28.71 -0.61 21.78
N ASP A 405 -29.51 -1.21 22.65
CA ASP A 405 -29.07 -1.55 24.01
C ASP A 405 -28.22 -2.84 23.99
N GLU A 406 -28.53 -3.78 23.10
CA GLU A 406 -27.67 -4.96 22.88
C GLU A 406 -26.35 -4.55 22.24
N ILE A 407 -26.35 -3.69 21.22
CA ILE A 407 -25.14 -3.11 20.63
C ILE A 407 -24.28 -2.43 21.70
N ALA A 408 -24.91 -1.62 22.55
CA ALA A 408 -24.21 -0.93 23.63
C ALA A 408 -23.59 -1.92 24.63
N LYS A 409 -24.32 -2.94 25.04
CA LYS A 409 -23.85 -3.95 25.99
C LYS A 409 -22.68 -4.76 25.43
N GLU A 410 -22.79 -5.26 24.20
CA GLU A 410 -21.72 -6.01 23.57
C GLU A 410 -20.51 -5.12 23.27
N GLY A 411 -20.75 -3.86 22.88
CA GLY A 411 -19.73 -2.88 22.65
C GLY A 411 -18.91 -2.54 23.89
N LEU A 412 -19.55 -2.30 25.03
CA LEU A 412 -18.88 -2.07 26.32
C LEU A 412 -18.02 -3.27 26.71
N LYS A 413 -18.56 -4.48 26.54
CA LYS A 413 -17.84 -5.72 26.81
C LYS A 413 -16.59 -5.84 25.91
N ALA A 414 -16.73 -5.65 24.62
CA ALA A 414 -15.63 -5.70 23.66
C ALA A 414 -14.56 -4.64 23.95
N ALA A 415 -14.96 -3.40 24.20
CA ALA A 415 -14.04 -2.31 24.55
C ALA A 415 -13.27 -2.62 25.85
N LYS A 416 -13.96 -3.11 26.86
CA LYS A 416 -13.33 -3.52 28.14
C LYS A 416 -12.30 -4.61 27.95
N GLU A 417 -12.64 -5.67 27.22
CA GLU A 417 -11.75 -6.80 26.94
C GLU A 417 -10.54 -6.41 26.09
N MET A 418 -10.76 -5.69 24.99
CA MET A 418 -9.72 -5.40 24.01
C MET A 418 -8.79 -4.26 24.41
N MET A 419 -9.31 -3.25 25.11
CA MET A 419 -8.56 -2.04 25.49
C MET A 419 -8.15 -2.02 26.98
N ASN A 420 -8.41 -3.10 27.73
CA ASN A 420 -8.13 -3.20 29.16
C ASN A 420 -8.72 -2.04 29.96
N LEU A 421 -9.98 -1.67 29.67
CA LEU A 421 -10.63 -0.52 30.31
C LEU A 421 -11.10 -0.87 31.73
N ASN A 422 -11.13 0.17 32.58
CA ASN A 422 -11.51 0.05 33.99
C ASN A 422 -12.92 0.62 34.21
N THR A 423 -13.51 0.28 35.36
CA THR A 423 -14.75 0.91 35.82
C THR A 423 -14.54 2.41 35.95
N GLY A 424 -15.41 3.20 35.33
CA GLY A 424 -15.32 4.65 35.28
C GLY A 424 -14.77 5.21 33.96
N ASP A 425 -14.15 4.39 33.10
CA ASP A 425 -13.72 4.83 31.79
C ASP A 425 -14.92 5.10 30.86
N ILE A 426 -14.80 6.11 30.01
CA ILE A 426 -15.87 6.55 29.10
C ILE A 426 -15.67 5.95 27.71
N VAL A 427 -16.75 5.48 27.12
CA VAL A 427 -16.82 4.89 25.77
C VAL A 427 -17.94 5.57 24.98
N THR A 428 -17.67 5.91 23.73
CA THR A 428 -18.68 6.37 22.79
C THR A 428 -19.10 5.20 21.90
N ILE A 429 -20.41 4.97 21.76
CA ILE A 429 -20.99 3.88 20.98
C ILE A 429 -21.76 4.47 19.80
N VAL A 430 -21.52 3.94 18.61
CA VAL A 430 -22.09 4.40 17.33
C VAL A 430 -22.66 3.23 16.58
N GLY A 431 -23.87 3.37 16.03
CA GLY A 431 -24.50 2.31 15.27
C GLY A 431 -25.69 2.77 14.45
N GLY A 432 -26.32 1.81 13.77
CA GLY A 432 -27.56 2.01 13.02
C GLY A 432 -28.67 1.10 13.53
N VAL A 433 -29.88 1.66 13.75
CA VAL A 433 -31.08 0.93 14.17
C VAL A 433 -32.30 1.47 13.41
N PRO A 434 -33.25 0.66 12.99
CA PRO A 434 -33.30 -0.80 13.06
C PRO A 434 -32.51 -1.50 11.94
N ASP A 435 -31.92 -0.73 11.05
CA ASP A 435 -31.19 -1.22 9.89
C ASP A 435 -29.74 -0.71 9.97
N GLU A 436 -28.78 -1.62 10.06
CA GLU A 436 -27.34 -1.32 10.09
C GLU A 436 -26.81 -0.63 8.82
N ALA A 437 -27.61 -0.56 7.76
CA ALA A 437 -27.24 0.14 6.54
C ALA A 437 -27.01 1.66 6.78
N HIS A 438 -27.54 2.23 7.88
CA HIS A 438 -27.49 3.67 8.13
C HIS A 438 -27.15 3.96 9.60
N THR A 439 -25.91 4.35 9.86
CA THR A 439 -25.51 4.90 11.17
C THR A 439 -26.37 6.10 11.53
N ASN A 440 -27.14 6.01 12.62
CA ASN A 440 -28.14 7.00 13.00
C ASN A 440 -28.22 7.28 14.51
N PHE A 441 -27.42 6.61 15.35
CA PHE A 441 -27.37 6.90 16.78
C PHE A 441 -25.93 6.96 17.31
N MET A 442 -25.80 7.73 18.38
CA MET A 442 -24.60 7.79 19.20
C MET A 442 -25.01 7.77 20.69
N LYS A 443 -24.28 7.01 21.49
CA LYS A 443 -24.50 6.91 22.94
C LYS A 443 -23.15 7.03 23.65
N ILE A 444 -23.09 7.77 24.76
CA ILE A 444 -21.89 7.86 25.59
C ILE A 444 -22.19 7.12 26.90
N GLU A 445 -21.35 6.17 27.23
CA GLU A 445 -21.51 5.31 28.40
C GLU A 445 -20.24 5.26 29.23
N GLN A 446 -20.43 4.95 30.50
CA GLN A 446 -19.34 4.71 31.45
C GLN A 446 -19.28 3.21 31.79
N ILE A 447 -18.08 2.58 31.76
CA ILE A 447 -17.87 1.19 32.07
C ILE A 447 -18.12 0.88 33.54
#